data_489c0394b56f5c9ab3e1d64a313c8bfc
#
_entry.id   489c0394b56f5c9ab3e1d64a313c8bfc
#
_cell.length_a   1.000
_cell.length_b   1.000
_cell.length_c   1.000
_cell.angle_alpha   90.00
_cell.angle_beta   90.00
_cell.angle_gamma   90.00
#
_symmetry.space_group_name_H-M   'P 1'
#
loop_
_entity.id
_entity.type
_entity.pdbx_description
1 polymer ?
#
loop_
_entity_poly.entity_id
_entity_poly.type
_entity_poly.pdbx_seq_one_letter_code
_entity_poly.pdbx_strand_id
1 'polypeptide(L)'
;MSTDFASSIPRLRRLLPRFRKMHIGVLGDLMLDRYLWGTASRLSPEAAVPVVDFVSQSDCLGGAGNVAANLAALGAHVELFGVVGGTKSTEKQGGQKVRADEAGSALRACLRKEKIGTRGVLADAHRVTTVKTRVIARHQQIVRIDHERRDALAPETEEKLFRLLLPSLKQLDALVLSDYEKGVITDGFAERVLHACHQGNVPVFVKPKTSRLYAYRGARAIVCNTKEAGFFVTRALTDEKSVEDAGRALLPHFGCAAVVITRGEKGMSIFEEVSPRHLHIPATSFEVTYARVGQAGIARGATGRQVFDVTGAGDTVLSVLALAVAAGASLADAAFLANTAAGVVVGKLGTASVSPNELAAALGEIQE
;
A
#
# COMPACT_ATOMS: atom_id res chain seq x y z
N MET A 1 25.44 -14.48 9.32
CA MET A 1 24.57 -15.56 9.84
C MET A 1 23.21 -15.38 9.19
N SER A 2 22.77 -16.33 8.39
CA SER A 2 21.41 -16.36 7.87
C SER A 2 20.49 -16.58 9.08
N THR A 3 19.58 -15.64 9.31
CA THR A 3 18.54 -15.82 10.33
C THR A 3 17.66 -16.97 9.85
N ASP A 4 17.65 -18.06 10.57
CA ASP A 4 16.80 -19.21 10.24
C ASP A 4 15.34 -18.86 10.58
N PHE A 5 14.64 -18.34 9.58
CA PHE A 5 13.21 -18.00 9.71
C PHE A 5 12.32 -19.25 9.81
N ALA A 6 12.80 -20.44 9.44
CA ALA A 6 12.04 -21.68 9.58
C ALA A 6 11.62 -21.91 11.03
N SER A 7 12.50 -21.62 11.98
CA SER A 7 12.20 -21.69 13.42
C SER A 7 11.12 -20.69 13.89
N SER A 8 10.90 -19.61 13.14
CA SER A 8 9.87 -18.58 13.43
C SER A 8 8.49 -18.97 12.92
N ILE A 9 8.36 -19.86 11.95
CA ILE A 9 7.09 -20.20 11.29
C ILE A 9 5.99 -20.63 12.25
N PRO A 10 6.24 -21.54 13.24
CA PRO A 10 5.20 -21.93 14.19
C PRO A 10 4.69 -20.75 15.05
N ARG A 11 5.57 -19.80 15.38
CA ARG A 11 5.22 -18.57 16.11
C ARG A 11 4.38 -17.65 15.24
N LEU A 12 4.77 -17.44 13.98
CA LEU A 12 4.05 -16.62 13.00
C LEU A 12 2.68 -17.17 12.69
N ARG A 13 2.52 -18.48 12.51
CA ARG A 13 1.21 -19.12 12.34
C ARG A 13 0.28 -18.86 13.52
N ARG A 14 0.80 -18.88 14.77
CA ARG A 14 0.02 -18.55 15.98
C ARG A 14 -0.35 -17.07 16.08
N LEU A 15 0.33 -16.20 15.34
CA LEU A 15 0.06 -14.78 15.31
C LEU A 15 -1.16 -14.44 14.41
N LEU A 16 -1.35 -15.18 13.30
CA LEU A 16 -2.40 -14.87 12.31
C LEU A 16 -3.81 -14.74 12.90
N PRO A 17 -4.28 -15.59 13.83
CA PRO A 17 -5.60 -15.41 14.45
C PRO A 17 -5.74 -14.12 15.26
N ARG A 18 -4.63 -13.51 15.72
CA ARG A 18 -4.65 -12.25 16.48
C ARG A 18 -4.98 -11.05 15.63
N PHE A 19 -4.75 -11.13 14.30
CA PHE A 19 -5.03 -10.06 13.35
C PHE A 19 -6.49 -9.58 13.42
N ARG A 20 -7.43 -10.50 13.69
CA ARG A 20 -8.86 -10.19 13.83
C ARG A 20 -9.21 -9.30 15.03
N LYS A 21 -8.27 -9.12 15.94
CA LYS A 21 -8.45 -8.27 17.14
C LYS A 21 -7.81 -6.90 16.98
N MET A 22 -7.01 -6.71 15.93
CA MET A 22 -6.25 -5.48 15.72
C MET A 22 -7.11 -4.41 15.06
N HIS A 23 -7.00 -3.19 15.55
CA HIS A 23 -7.62 -1.99 15.03
C HIS A 23 -6.54 -1.13 14.36
N ILE A 24 -6.58 -1.01 13.05
CA ILE A 24 -5.56 -0.31 12.27
C ILE A 24 -6.19 0.90 11.58
N GLY A 25 -5.62 2.07 11.85
CA GLY A 25 -5.92 3.28 11.10
C GLY A 25 -5.10 3.33 9.80
N VAL A 26 -5.70 3.80 8.72
CA VAL A 26 -4.99 4.13 7.49
C VAL A 26 -5.30 5.57 7.12
N LEU A 27 -4.29 6.41 7.01
CA LEU A 27 -4.43 7.80 6.57
C LEU A 27 -3.64 8.02 5.30
N GLY A 28 -4.25 8.61 4.26
CA GLY A 28 -3.51 8.93 3.05
C GLY A 28 -4.36 9.23 1.83
N ASP A 29 -3.70 9.16 0.68
CA ASP A 29 -4.29 9.49 -0.60
C ASP A 29 -5.16 8.35 -1.12
N LEU A 30 -6.47 8.64 -1.22
CA LEU A 30 -7.46 7.70 -1.75
C LEU A 30 -7.50 7.78 -3.27
N MET A 31 -7.53 6.63 -3.91
CA MET A 31 -7.68 6.56 -5.36
C MET A 31 -8.46 5.33 -5.81
N LEU A 32 -9.07 5.45 -6.97
CA LEU A 32 -9.78 4.37 -7.65
C LEU A 32 -8.92 3.89 -8.82
N ASP A 33 -8.54 2.62 -8.79
CA ASP A 33 -7.94 1.95 -9.94
C ASP A 33 -9.06 1.38 -10.81
N ARG A 34 -9.25 1.95 -11.99
CA ARG A 34 -10.28 1.57 -12.95
C ARG A 34 -9.67 0.80 -14.10
N TYR A 35 -10.24 -0.35 -14.43
CA TYR A 35 -9.84 -1.17 -15.55
C TYR A 35 -10.97 -1.18 -16.58
N LEU A 36 -10.66 -0.72 -17.81
CA LEU A 36 -11.52 -0.85 -18.96
C LEU A 36 -11.02 -2.01 -19.80
N TRP A 37 -11.80 -3.06 -19.84
CA TRP A 37 -11.50 -4.26 -20.59
C TRP A 37 -12.13 -4.16 -21.97
N GLY A 38 -11.34 -4.52 -23.01
CA GLY A 38 -11.81 -4.45 -24.39
C GLY A 38 -11.05 -5.35 -25.34
N THR A 39 -11.42 -5.28 -26.59
CA THR A 39 -10.74 -5.93 -27.72
C THR A 39 -10.17 -4.86 -28.64
N ALA A 40 -8.96 -5.10 -29.16
CA ALA A 40 -8.32 -4.21 -30.14
C ALA A 40 -8.07 -5.01 -31.43
N SER A 41 -8.91 -4.81 -32.44
CA SER A 41 -8.88 -5.53 -33.70
C SER A 41 -8.40 -4.69 -34.88
N ARG A 42 -8.43 -3.37 -34.77
CA ARG A 42 -8.14 -2.43 -35.86
C ARG A 42 -7.38 -1.20 -35.35
N LEU A 43 -6.71 -0.53 -36.26
CA LEU A 43 -6.17 0.82 -36.07
C LEU A 43 -7.25 1.87 -36.42
N SER A 44 -7.15 3.03 -35.74
CA SER A 44 -8.00 4.17 -36.07
C SER A 44 -7.65 4.70 -37.47
N PRO A 45 -8.65 5.07 -38.30
CA PRO A 45 -8.40 5.79 -39.52
C PRO A 45 -7.92 7.24 -39.32
N GLU A 46 -8.09 7.78 -38.08
CA GLU A 46 -7.75 9.17 -37.75
C GLU A 46 -6.30 9.33 -37.27
N ALA A 47 -5.70 8.26 -36.72
CA ALA A 47 -4.34 8.25 -36.17
C ALA A 47 -3.79 6.82 -36.06
N ALA A 48 -2.48 6.65 -35.98
CA ALA A 48 -1.81 5.36 -35.84
C ALA A 48 -1.95 4.80 -34.38
N VAL A 49 -3.18 4.72 -33.86
CA VAL A 49 -3.51 4.20 -32.53
C VAL A 49 -4.54 3.09 -32.63
N PRO A 50 -4.51 2.07 -31.73
CA PRO A 50 -5.52 1.03 -31.72
C PRO A 50 -6.90 1.58 -31.32
N VAL A 51 -7.95 1.08 -31.95
CA VAL A 51 -9.33 1.25 -31.47
C VAL A 51 -9.62 0.12 -30.50
N VAL A 52 -10.04 0.47 -29.29
CA VAL A 52 -10.42 -0.50 -28.27
C VAL A 52 -11.95 -0.52 -28.17
N ASP A 53 -12.54 -1.63 -28.58
CA ASP A 53 -13.97 -1.87 -28.42
C ASP A 53 -14.24 -2.30 -26.97
N PHE A 54 -14.99 -1.48 -26.22
CA PHE A 54 -15.27 -1.67 -24.79
C PHE A 54 -16.11 -2.93 -24.53
N VAL A 55 -15.72 -3.72 -23.55
CA VAL A 55 -16.43 -4.95 -23.13
C VAL A 55 -16.97 -4.81 -21.71
N SER A 56 -16.11 -4.43 -20.76
CA SER A 56 -16.51 -4.33 -19.35
C SER A 56 -15.61 -3.35 -18.59
N GLN A 57 -16.07 -2.98 -17.39
CA GLN A 57 -15.32 -2.15 -16.44
C GLN A 57 -15.26 -2.83 -15.09
N SER A 58 -14.11 -2.70 -14.43
CA SER A 58 -13.96 -3.06 -13.02
C SER A 58 -13.21 -1.95 -12.27
N ASP A 59 -13.64 -1.71 -11.03
CA ASP A 59 -13.06 -0.70 -10.15
C ASP A 59 -12.47 -1.40 -8.91
N CYS A 60 -11.24 -1.00 -8.53
CA CYS A 60 -10.52 -1.51 -7.37
C CYS A 60 -10.03 -0.36 -6.51
N LEU A 61 -9.75 -0.64 -5.23
CA LEU A 61 -9.14 0.31 -4.31
C LEU A 61 -7.65 0.47 -4.62
N GLY A 62 -7.18 1.71 -4.77
CA GLY A 62 -5.77 2.06 -4.96
C GLY A 62 -5.26 2.95 -3.84
N GLY A 63 -3.95 3.17 -3.78
CA GLY A 63 -3.30 4.00 -2.77
C GLY A 63 -3.61 3.56 -1.34
N ALA A 64 -4.00 4.51 -0.48
CA ALA A 64 -4.38 4.22 0.90
C ALA A 64 -5.58 3.26 0.99
N GLY A 65 -6.47 3.25 -0.01
CA GLY A 65 -7.55 2.28 -0.13
C GLY A 65 -7.05 0.85 -0.32
N ASN A 66 -6.00 0.64 -1.11
CA ASN A 66 -5.38 -0.67 -1.30
C ASN A 66 -4.69 -1.17 -0.02
N VAL A 67 -4.01 -0.28 0.72
CA VAL A 67 -3.45 -0.61 2.04
C VAL A 67 -4.57 -1.08 2.99
N ALA A 68 -5.68 -0.34 3.04
CA ALA A 68 -6.83 -0.71 3.87
C ALA A 68 -7.45 -2.06 3.44
N ALA A 69 -7.54 -2.34 2.13
CA ALA A 69 -8.04 -3.61 1.62
C ALA A 69 -7.14 -4.80 2.01
N ASN A 70 -5.82 -4.64 1.95
CA ASN A 70 -4.87 -5.67 2.41
C ASN A 70 -5.03 -5.98 3.90
N LEU A 71 -5.19 -4.96 4.74
CA LEU A 71 -5.42 -5.12 6.18
C LEU A 71 -6.76 -5.83 6.46
N ALA A 72 -7.82 -5.40 5.79
CA ALA A 72 -9.16 -5.98 5.96
C ALA A 72 -9.22 -7.44 5.47
N ALA A 73 -8.55 -7.77 4.37
CA ALA A 73 -8.46 -9.13 3.85
C ALA A 73 -7.76 -10.09 4.84
N LEU A 74 -6.82 -9.58 5.64
CA LEU A 74 -6.16 -10.32 6.72
C LEU A 74 -7.01 -10.40 8.00
N GLY A 75 -8.18 -9.74 8.01
CA GLY A 75 -9.17 -9.81 9.08
C GLY A 75 -9.08 -8.68 10.11
N ALA A 76 -8.20 -7.70 9.96
CA ALA A 76 -8.10 -6.56 10.87
C ALA A 76 -9.35 -5.65 10.79
N HIS A 77 -9.66 -4.97 11.89
CA HIS A 77 -10.60 -3.86 11.89
C HIS A 77 -9.89 -2.61 11.34
N VAL A 78 -10.40 -2.09 10.23
CA VAL A 78 -9.73 -0.98 9.51
C VAL A 78 -10.60 0.25 9.51
N GLU A 79 -10.03 1.39 9.91
CA GLU A 79 -10.63 2.71 9.77
C GLU A 79 -9.79 3.55 8.81
N LEU A 80 -10.43 4.05 7.75
CA LEU A 80 -9.75 4.78 6.66
C LEU A 80 -10.02 6.27 6.77
N PHE A 81 -8.94 7.06 6.72
CA PHE A 81 -8.94 8.51 6.74
C PHE A 81 -8.37 9.06 5.43
N GLY A 82 -9.10 9.96 4.78
CA GLY A 82 -8.67 10.57 3.54
C GLY A 82 -9.77 11.40 2.90
N VAL A 83 -9.50 11.87 1.69
CA VAL A 83 -10.41 12.79 0.99
C VAL A 83 -10.70 12.25 -0.41
N VAL A 84 -11.97 12.32 -0.80
CA VAL A 84 -12.45 12.09 -2.17
C VAL A 84 -12.96 13.40 -2.76
N GLY A 85 -13.05 13.47 -4.07
CA GLY A 85 -13.67 14.58 -4.76
C GLY A 85 -15.16 14.72 -4.40
N GLY A 86 -15.68 15.93 -4.54
CA GLY A 86 -17.05 16.20 -4.19
C GLY A 86 -17.74 17.19 -5.13
N THR A 87 -19.06 17.14 -5.11
CA THR A 87 -19.94 18.09 -5.78
C THR A 87 -20.82 18.80 -4.76
N LYS A 88 -20.97 20.12 -4.91
CA LYS A 88 -21.91 20.89 -4.09
C LYS A 88 -23.34 20.56 -4.51
N SER A 89 -24.17 20.20 -3.54
CA SER A 89 -25.61 20.03 -3.74
C SER A 89 -26.37 20.93 -2.76
N THR A 90 -27.44 21.54 -3.22
CA THR A 90 -28.32 22.33 -2.37
C THR A 90 -29.32 21.39 -1.70
N GLU A 91 -29.42 21.44 -0.39
CA GLU A 91 -30.48 20.71 0.33
C GLU A 91 -31.81 21.51 0.26
N LYS A 92 -32.95 20.80 0.37
CA LYS A 92 -34.30 21.42 0.35
C LYS A 92 -34.51 22.47 1.44
N GLN A 93 -33.65 22.52 2.45
CA GLN A 93 -33.68 23.49 3.57
C GLN A 93 -32.64 24.61 3.41
N GLY A 94 -32.06 24.83 2.22
CA GLY A 94 -31.14 25.95 1.94
C GLY A 94 -29.68 25.73 2.38
N GLY A 95 -29.32 24.58 2.95
CA GLY A 95 -27.93 24.23 3.28
C GLY A 95 -27.15 23.70 2.07
N GLN A 96 -25.87 24.08 1.98
CA GLN A 96 -24.94 23.43 1.02
C GLN A 96 -24.37 22.19 1.63
N LYS A 97 -24.54 21.03 0.96
CA LYS A 97 -23.91 19.77 1.32
C LYS A 97 -22.95 19.32 0.22
N VAL A 98 -21.77 18.88 0.60
CA VAL A 98 -20.82 18.27 -0.33
C VAL A 98 -21.06 16.76 -0.34
N ARG A 99 -21.37 16.23 -1.52
CA ARG A 99 -21.46 14.79 -1.76
C ARG A 99 -20.25 14.33 -2.55
N ALA A 100 -19.84 13.09 -2.35
CA ALA A 100 -18.80 12.50 -3.17
C ALA A 100 -19.16 12.56 -4.66
N ASP A 101 -18.17 12.85 -5.50
CA ASP A 101 -18.32 12.74 -6.95
C ASP A 101 -18.58 11.28 -7.37
N GLU A 102 -18.78 11.01 -8.66
CA GLU A 102 -19.08 9.67 -9.17
C GLU A 102 -17.99 8.66 -8.76
N ALA A 103 -16.72 8.99 -8.99
CA ALA A 103 -15.59 8.12 -8.66
C ALA A 103 -15.44 7.93 -7.15
N GLY A 104 -15.66 8.98 -6.35
CA GLY A 104 -15.67 8.90 -4.89
C GLY A 104 -16.82 8.04 -4.35
N SER A 105 -17.96 8.06 -5.02
CA SER A 105 -19.10 7.19 -4.69
C SER A 105 -18.81 5.74 -5.01
N ALA A 106 -18.17 5.47 -6.16
CA ALA A 106 -17.69 4.14 -6.54
C ALA A 106 -16.63 3.63 -5.56
N LEU A 107 -15.64 4.47 -5.19
CA LEU A 107 -14.63 4.15 -4.18
C LEU A 107 -15.26 3.78 -2.83
N ARG A 108 -16.23 4.57 -2.36
CA ARG A 108 -16.96 4.26 -1.12
C ARG A 108 -17.75 2.95 -1.21
N ALA A 109 -18.27 2.59 -2.40
CA ALA A 109 -18.92 1.30 -2.62
C ALA A 109 -17.91 0.14 -2.49
N CYS A 110 -16.72 0.27 -3.07
CA CYS A 110 -15.63 -0.70 -2.89
C CYS A 110 -15.23 -0.85 -1.41
N LEU A 111 -15.07 0.26 -0.68
CA LEU A 111 -14.74 0.22 0.76
C LEU A 111 -15.79 -0.53 1.57
N ARG A 112 -17.08 -0.29 1.31
CA ARG A 112 -18.17 -1.01 2.00
C ARG A 112 -18.17 -2.51 1.70
N LYS A 113 -17.88 -2.89 0.45
CA LYS A 113 -17.74 -4.30 0.05
C LYS A 113 -16.65 -5.01 0.84
N GLU A 114 -15.52 -4.33 1.06
CA GLU A 114 -14.39 -4.83 1.85
C GLU A 114 -14.57 -4.62 3.37
N LYS A 115 -15.73 -4.15 3.83
CA LYS A 115 -16.06 -3.89 5.25
C LYS A 115 -15.11 -2.90 5.93
N ILE A 116 -14.57 -1.95 5.18
CA ILE A 116 -13.67 -0.91 5.68
C ILE A 116 -14.48 0.27 6.23
N GLY A 117 -14.12 0.77 7.40
CA GLY A 117 -14.73 1.94 8.01
C GLY A 117 -14.51 3.20 7.18
N THR A 118 -15.59 3.95 6.90
CA THR A 118 -15.55 5.13 6.02
C THR A 118 -15.87 6.44 6.73
N ARG A 119 -15.93 6.47 8.06
CA ARG A 119 -16.22 7.68 8.83
C ARG A 119 -15.18 8.79 8.61
N GLY A 120 -13.93 8.39 8.44
CA GLY A 120 -12.81 9.30 8.16
C GLY A 120 -12.67 9.71 6.68
N VAL A 121 -13.55 9.24 5.77
CA VAL A 121 -13.50 9.60 4.36
C VAL A 121 -14.35 10.84 4.11
N LEU A 122 -13.72 11.99 3.88
CA LEU A 122 -14.36 13.25 3.58
C LEU A 122 -14.62 13.42 2.08
N ALA A 123 -15.64 14.22 1.72
CA ALA A 123 -15.82 14.72 0.35
C ALA A 123 -15.47 16.20 0.31
N ASP A 124 -14.66 16.64 -0.65
CA ASP A 124 -14.25 18.03 -0.84
C ASP A 124 -14.63 18.52 -2.24
N ALA A 125 -15.44 19.56 -2.30
CA ALA A 125 -15.94 20.14 -3.56
C ALA A 125 -14.87 20.84 -4.40
N HIS A 126 -13.70 21.09 -3.83
CA HIS A 126 -12.55 21.67 -4.54
C HIS A 126 -11.60 20.63 -5.09
N ARG A 127 -11.92 19.34 -4.95
CA ARG A 127 -11.11 18.21 -5.42
C ARG A 127 -11.89 17.31 -6.37
N VAL A 128 -11.14 16.54 -7.12
CA VAL A 128 -11.63 15.39 -7.87
C VAL A 128 -11.13 14.12 -7.18
N THR A 129 -11.90 13.06 -7.16
CA THR A 129 -11.40 11.75 -6.74
C THR A 129 -10.33 11.30 -7.71
N THR A 130 -9.16 10.94 -7.21
CA THR A 130 -8.08 10.39 -8.05
C THR A 130 -8.53 9.09 -8.68
N VAL A 131 -8.49 9.02 -10.01
CA VAL A 131 -8.80 7.81 -10.79
C VAL A 131 -7.64 7.49 -11.71
N LYS A 132 -7.18 6.25 -11.68
CA LYS A 132 -6.18 5.70 -12.59
C LYS A 132 -6.86 4.68 -13.51
N THR A 133 -7.25 5.13 -14.69
CA THR A 133 -7.93 4.28 -15.67
C THR A 133 -6.90 3.56 -16.54
N ARG A 134 -6.90 2.23 -16.50
CA ARG A 134 -6.08 1.36 -17.35
C ARG A 134 -6.97 0.74 -18.42
N VAL A 135 -6.63 1.00 -19.67
CA VAL A 135 -7.30 0.36 -20.81
C VAL A 135 -6.52 -0.90 -21.17
N ILE A 136 -7.20 -2.04 -21.06
CA ILE A 136 -6.63 -3.37 -21.27
C ILE A 136 -7.29 -3.99 -22.51
N ALA A 137 -6.49 -4.39 -23.49
CA ALA A 137 -6.95 -5.14 -24.67
C ALA A 137 -5.96 -6.24 -25.00
N ARG A 138 -6.46 -7.41 -25.40
CA ARG A 138 -5.62 -8.59 -25.72
C ARG A 138 -4.60 -8.94 -24.63
N HIS A 139 -5.00 -8.83 -23.36
CA HIS A 139 -4.17 -9.05 -22.17
C HIS A 139 -2.97 -8.08 -22.02
N GLN A 140 -3.00 -6.93 -22.72
CA GLN A 140 -1.98 -5.91 -22.61
C GLN A 140 -2.59 -4.57 -22.19
N GLN A 141 -1.86 -3.80 -21.37
CA GLN A 141 -2.23 -2.42 -21.07
C GLN A 141 -1.88 -1.55 -22.27
N ILE A 142 -2.90 -0.96 -22.90
CA ILE A 142 -2.75 -0.08 -24.06
C ILE A 142 -2.36 1.32 -23.60
N VAL A 143 -3.07 1.86 -22.60
CA VAL A 143 -2.84 3.21 -22.07
C VAL A 143 -3.32 3.30 -20.62
N ARG A 144 -2.73 4.23 -19.86
CA ARG A 144 -3.24 4.66 -18.56
C ARG A 144 -3.62 6.13 -18.61
N ILE A 145 -4.82 6.46 -18.13
CA ILE A 145 -5.33 7.81 -18.03
C ILE A 145 -5.45 8.15 -16.54
N ASP A 146 -4.74 9.18 -16.09
CA ASP A 146 -4.75 9.63 -14.71
C ASP A 146 -5.58 10.90 -14.59
N HIS A 147 -6.71 10.83 -13.85
CA HIS A 147 -7.52 11.98 -13.47
C HIS A 147 -7.27 12.29 -12.00
N GLU A 148 -6.48 13.32 -11.72
CA GLU A 148 -6.01 13.62 -10.38
C GLU A 148 -5.70 15.11 -10.14
N ARG A 149 -5.69 15.50 -8.86
CA ARG A 149 -5.12 16.76 -8.38
C ARG A 149 -4.06 16.47 -7.34
N ARG A 150 -3.02 17.33 -7.30
CA ARG A 150 -1.87 17.16 -6.39
C ARG A 150 -1.74 18.29 -5.37
N ASP A 151 -2.58 19.30 -5.49
CA ASP A 151 -2.58 20.45 -4.58
C ASP A 151 -2.83 19.96 -3.14
N ALA A 152 -2.22 20.61 -2.17
CA ALA A 152 -2.49 20.37 -0.75
C ALA A 152 -3.99 20.55 -0.44
N LEU A 153 -4.48 19.87 0.59
CA LEU A 153 -5.83 20.11 1.10
C LEU A 153 -5.95 21.55 1.58
N ALA A 154 -7.15 22.12 1.41
CA ALA A 154 -7.47 23.36 2.09
C ALA A 154 -7.35 23.18 3.61
N PRO A 155 -6.87 24.20 4.37
CA PRO A 155 -6.66 24.09 5.82
C PRO A 155 -7.90 23.62 6.58
N GLU A 156 -9.09 24.03 6.13
CA GLU A 156 -10.36 23.63 6.75
C GLU A 156 -10.67 22.15 6.54
N THR A 157 -10.31 21.57 5.39
CA THR A 157 -10.49 20.15 5.09
C THR A 157 -9.47 19.32 5.85
N GLU A 158 -8.21 19.78 5.91
CA GLU A 158 -7.14 19.15 6.70
C GLU A 158 -7.52 19.10 8.19
N GLU A 159 -7.99 20.23 8.75
CA GLU A 159 -8.40 20.31 10.14
C GLU A 159 -9.61 19.39 10.44
N LYS A 160 -10.59 19.31 9.55
CA LYS A 160 -11.71 18.35 9.69
C LYS A 160 -11.22 16.91 9.71
N LEU A 161 -10.28 16.58 8.82
CA LEU A 161 -9.70 15.23 8.76
C LEU A 161 -8.95 14.90 10.05
N PHE A 162 -8.17 15.84 10.58
CA PHE A 162 -7.46 15.69 11.84
C PHE A 162 -8.42 15.47 13.03
N ARG A 163 -9.49 16.24 13.11
CA ARG A 163 -10.51 16.10 14.16
C ARG A 163 -11.25 14.76 14.11
N LEU A 164 -11.37 14.14 12.94
CA LEU A 164 -11.93 12.80 12.82
C LEU A 164 -10.93 11.71 13.24
N LEU A 165 -9.64 11.92 12.98
CA LEU A 165 -8.58 10.97 13.33
C LEU A 165 -8.33 10.93 14.85
N LEU A 166 -8.25 12.09 15.52
CA LEU A 166 -7.84 12.19 16.93
C LEU A 166 -8.59 11.27 17.89
N PRO A 167 -9.94 11.19 17.88
CA PRO A 167 -10.66 10.29 18.78
C PRO A 167 -10.37 8.82 18.51
N SER A 168 -10.14 8.46 17.26
CA SER A 168 -9.87 7.08 16.84
C SER A 168 -8.51 6.58 17.34
N LEU A 169 -7.51 7.47 17.54
CA LEU A 169 -6.17 7.08 18.01
C LEU A 169 -6.21 6.29 19.32
N LYS A 170 -7.22 6.56 20.19
CA LYS A 170 -7.37 5.85 21.47
C LYS A 170 -7.69 4.36 21.33
N GLN A 171 -8.14 3.95 20.15
CA GLN A 171 -8.57 2.58 19.87
C GLN A 171 -7.67 1.88 18.86
N LEU A 172 -6.71 2.62 18.24
CA LEU A 172 -5.83 2.08 17.23
C LEU A 172 -4.61 1.39 17.85
N ASP A 173 -4.32 0.18 17.37
CA ASP A 173 -3.09 -0.55 17.68
C ASP A 173 -1.92 -0.09 16.79
N ALA A 174 -2.21 0.49 15.63
CA ALA A 174 -1.23 1.14 14.75
C ALA A 174 -1.92 2.10 13.76
N LEU A 175 -1.16 3.06 13.25
CA LEU A 175 -1.55 3.93 12.15
C LEU A 175 -0.61 3.71 10.95
N VAL A 176 -1.17 3.62 9.75
CA VAL A 176 -0.42 3.58 8.50
C VAL A 176 -0.60 4.89 7.75
N LEU A 177 0.49 5.56 7.40
CA LEU A 177 0.51 6.72 6.51
C LEU A 177 0.89 6.28 5.09
N SER A 178 -0.03 6.44 4.14
CA SER A 178 0.15 6.05 2.74
C SER A 178 0.13 7.30 1.86
N ASP A 179 1.31 7.88 1.63
CA ASP A 179 1.50 9.09 0.83
C ASP A 179 1.76 8.74 -0.65
N TYR A 180 0.96 9.30 -1.53
CA TYR A 180 1.07 9.19 -2.99
C TYR A 180 1.19 10.57 -3.68
N GLU A 181 1.51 11.61 -2.90
CA GLU A 181 1.62 13.01 -3.38
C GLU A 181 0.34 13.49 -4.09
N LYS A 182 -0.81 13.16 -3.50
CA LYS A 182 -2.09 13.69 -3.98
C LYS A 182 -2.66 14.74 -3.03
N GLY A 183 -1.82 15.27 -2.12
CA GLY A 183 -2.08 16.44 -1.30
C GLY A 183 -2.86 16.19 -0.01
N VAL A 184 -3.22 14.96 0.33
CA VAL A 184 -3.83 14.65 1.64
C VAL A 184 -2.79 14.79 2.75
N ILE A 185 -1.57 14.32 2.52
CA ILE A 185 -0.48 14.45 3.48
C ILE A 185 0.39 15.63 3.08
N THR A 186 0.46 16.65 3.95
CA THR A 186 1.40 17.76 3.91
C THR A 186 2.44 17.55 5.00
N ASP A 187 3.58 18.27 4.95
CA ASP A 187 4.63 18.14 5.97
C ASP A 187 4.09 18.49 7.35
N GLY A 188 3.43 19.65 7.48
CA GLY A 188 2.85 20.09 8.75
C GLY A 188 1.74 19.16 9.25
N PHE A 189 0.94 18.58 8.33
CA PHE A 189 -0.10 17.63 8.71
C PHE A 189 0.51 16.29 9.19
N ALA A 190 1.52 15.78 8.49
CA ALA A 190 2.24 14.57 8.92
C ALA A 190 2.88 14.73 10.29
N GLU A 191 3.56 15.85 10.54
CA GLU A 191 4.14 16.17 11.85
C GLU A 191 3.10 16.21 12.96
N ARG A 192 1.96 16.87 12.73
CA ARG A 192 0.84 16.92 13.69
C ARG A 192 0.28 15.54 14.01
N VAL A 193 0.11 14.70 12.98
CA VAL A 193 -0.40 13.33 13.12
C VAL A 193 0.59 12.47 13.90
N LEU A 194 1.88 12.51 13.55
CA LEU A 194 2.93 11.76 14.26
C LEU A 194 3.05 12.18 15.71
N HIS A 195 2.98 13.49 15.99
CA HIS A 195 2.98 13.99 17.38
C HIS A 195 1.79 13.45 18.17
N ALA A 196 0.58 13.49 17.62
CA ALA A 196 -0.61 12.96 18.28
C ALA A 196 -0.53 11.44 18.52
N CYS A 197 0.00 10.68 17.54
CA CYS A 197 0.23 9.25 17.67
C CYS A 197 1.28 8.95 18.75
N HIS A 198 2.35 9.71 18.82
CA HIS A 198 3.38 9.56 19.85
C HIS A 198 2.80 9.78 21.26
N GLN A 199 1.98 10.82 21.46
CA GLN A 199 1.28 11.07 22.72
C GLN A 199 0.33 9.92 23.09
N GLY A 200 -0.30 9.29 22.09
CA GLY A 200 -1.21 8.14 22.27
C GLY A 200 -0.50 6.78 22.32
N ASN A 201 0.83 6.71 22.21
CA ASN A 201 1.61 5.47 22.07
C ASN A 201 1.16 4.60 20.87
N VAL A 202 0.67 5.22 19.80
CA VAL A 202 0.26 4.53 18.57
C VAL A 202 1.45 4.47 17.61
N PRO A 203 1.99 3.30 17.28
CA PRO A 203 3.08 3.17 16.33
C PRO A 203 2.62 3.55 14.91
N VAL A 204 3.46 4.31 14.21
CA VAL A 204 3.16 4.79 12.86
C VAL A 204 4.07 4.13 11.84
N PHE A 205 3.50 3.56 10.80
CA PHE A 205 4.20 2.96 9.67
C PHE A 205 3.97 3.81 8.43
N VAL A 206 5.03 4.14 7.70
CA VAL A 206 4.95 5.12 6.62
C VAL A 206 5.51 4.57 5.32
N LYS A 207 4.78 4.78 4.23
CA LYS A 207 5.30 4.67 2.87
C LYS A 207 5.45 6.10 2.33
N PRO A 208 6.66 6.68 2.40
CA PRO A 208 6.89 8.07 2.04
C PRO A 208 6.95 8.25 0.53
N LYS A 209 6.72 9.48 0.08
CA LYS A 209 7.10 9.95 -1.25
C LYS A 209 8.33 10.84 -1.19
N THR A 210 9.02 10.90 -2.33
CA THR A 210 10.36 11.48 -2.45
C THR A 210 10.44 12.96 -2.18
N SER A 211 9.35 13.70 -2.27
CA SER A 211 9.31 15.15 -2.00
C SER A 211 9.29 15.51 -0.50
N ARG A 212 9.09 14.53 0.41
CA ARG A 212 8.85 14.79 1.84
C ARG A 212 9.85 14.07 2.72
N LEU A 213 11.03 14.67 2.87
CA LEU A 213 12.14 14.04 3.56
C LEU A 213 12.07 14.14 5.10
N TYR A 214 11.42 15.15 5.64
CA TYR A 214 11.47 15.47 7.07
C TYR A 214 10.17 15.24 7.83
N ALA A 215 9.07 15.07 7.10
CA ALA A 215 7.71 15.02 7.66
C ALA A 215 7.42 13.79 8.51
N TYR A 216 8.26 12.74 8.48
CA TYR A 216 7.94 11.44 9.08
C TYR A 216 8.80 11.09 10.29
N ARG A 217 9.37 12.10 10.97
CA ARG A 217 10.18 11.90 12.17
C ARG A 217 9.39 11.25 13.29
N GLY A 218 10.02 10.25 13.94
CA GLY A 218 9.38 9.48 15.01
C GLY A 218 8.50 8.33 14.54
N ALA A 219 8.46 8.04 13.23
CA ALA A 219 7.78 6.84 12.73
C ALA A 219 8.39 5.56 13.29
N ARG A 220 7.57 4.53 13.52
CA ARG A 220 8.04 3.19 13.93
C ARG A 220 8.83 2.52 12.82
N ALA A 221 8.36 2.65 11.58
CA ALA A 221 9.09 2.17 10.41
C ALA A 221 8.73 2.95 9.14
N ILE A 222 9.74 3.14 8.30
CA ILE A 222 9.63 3.66 6.94
C ILE A 222 9.78 2.49 5.96
N VAL A 223 8.86 2.35 5.01
CA VAL A 223 8.89 1.33 3.96
C VAL A 223 9.08 2.02 2.61
N CYS A 224 10.17 1.74 1.92
CA CYS A 224 10.45 2.28 0.59
C CYS A 224 11.05 1.19 -0.31
N ASN A 225 11.07 1.41 -1.62
CA ASN A 225 11.79 0.54 -2.55
C ASN A 225 13.20 1.07 -2.82
N THR A 226 14.04 0.29 -3.53
CA THR A 226 15.41 0.67 -3.86
C THR A 226 15.52 1.98 -4.65
N LYS A 227 14.55 2.28 -5.52
CA LYS A 227 14.53 3.54 -6.29
C LYS A 227 14.22 4.72 -5.38
N GLU A 228 13.21 4.58 -4.52
CA GLU A 228 12.83 5.59 -3.53
C GLU A 228 13.96 5.82 -2.53
N ALA A 229 14.57 4.74 -1.98
CA ALA A 229 15.72 4.85 -1.10
C ALA A 229 16.91 5.55 -1.78
N GLY A 230 17.21 5.19 -3.02
CA GLY A 230 18.27 5.86 -3.82
C GLY A 230 18.00 7.33 -4.05
N PHE A 231 16.73 7.71 -4.27
CA PHE A 231 16.35 9.12 -4.37
C PHE A 231 16.61 9.86 -3.06
N PHE A 232 16.21 9.31 -1.92
CA PHE A 232 16.41 9.93 -0.60
C PHE A 232 17.88 10.15 -0.25
N VAL A 233 18.78 9.25 -0.68
CA VAL A 233 20.22 9.39 -0.49
C VAL A 233 20.95 9.99 -1.69
N THR A 234 20.22 10.48 -2.70
CA THR A 234 20.73 11.11 -3.93
C THR A 234 21.74 10.27 -4.70
N ARG A 235 21.60 8.95 -4.69
CA ARG A 235 22.46 8.03 -5.44
C ARG A 235 21.72 6.77 -5.86
N ALA A 236 22.15 6.13 -6.97
CA ALA A 236 21.66 4.83 -7.37
C ALA A 236 22.14 3.72 -6.43
N LEU A 237 21.27 2.75 -6.12
CA LEU A 237 21.60 1.58 -5.31
C LEU A 237 21.78 0.39 -6.24
N THR A 238 23.03 0.04 -6.55
CA THR A 238 23.37 -0.98 -7.55
C THR A 238 23.84 -2.30 -6.95
N ASP A 239 24.34 -2.26 -5.72
CA ASP A 239 24.92 -3.41 -5.01
C ASP A 239 24.48 -3.46 -3.54
N GLU A 240 24.88 -4.54 -2.84
CA GLU A 240 24.53 -4.78 -1.44
C GLU A 240 25.05 -3.67 -0.52
N LYS A 241 26.29 -3.19 -0.77
CA LYS A 241 26.90 -2.16 0.05
C LYS A 241 26.16 -0.83 -0.08
N SER A 242 25.78 -0.45 -1.29
CA SER A 242 25.01 0.78 -1.52
C SER A 242 23.64 0.75 -0.85
N VAL A 243 22.99 -0.42 -0.80
CA VAL A 243 21.72 -0.62 -0.07
C VAL A 243 21.95 -0.53 1.44
N GLU A 244 23.02 -1.14 1.97
CA GLU A 244 23.36 -1.05 3.38
C GLU A 244 23.65 0.38 3.81
N ASP A 245 24.50 1.07 3.08
CA ASP A 245 24.85 2.48 3.35
C ASP A 245 23.61 3.37 3.31
N ALA A 246 22.74 3.17 2.31
CA ALA A 246 21.48 3.91 2.19
C ALA A 246 20.56 3.66 3.39
N GLY A 247 20.32 2.41 3.75
CA GLY A 247 19.43 2.06 4.86
C GLY A 247 19.90 2.67 6.19
N ARG A 248 21.22 2.65 6.44
CA ARG A 248 21.80 3.29 7.63
C ARG A 248 21.68 4.80 7.61
N ALA A 249 21.90 5.43 6.45
CA ALA A 249 21.77 6.88 6.30
C ALA A 249 20.32 7.36 6.47
N LEU A 250 19.36 6.54 6.06
CA LEU A 250 17.93 6.88 6.15
C LEU A 250 17.38 6.85 7.58
N LEU A 251 17.94 6.06 8.50
CA LEU A 251 17.50 6.02 9.90
C LEU A 251 17.55 7.39 10.57
N PRO A 252 18.70 8.06 10.68
CA PRO A 252 18.77 9.40 11.26
C PRO A 252 18.10 10.45 10.38
N HIS A 253 18.07 10.25 9.06
CA HIS A 253 17.43 11.15 8.13
C HIS A 253 15.93 11.29 8.42
N PHE A 254 15.23 10.16 8.55
CA PHE A 254 13.83 10.15 8.95
C PHE A 254 13.62 10.23 10.47
N GLY A 255 14.67 10.07 11.29
CA GLY A 255 14.53 9.96 12.75
C GLY A 255 13.53 8.88 13.13
N CYS A 256 13.57 7.75 12.45
CA CYS A 256 12.65 6.63 12.63
C CYS A 256 13.36 5.43 13.29
N ALA A 257 12.59 4.56 13.95
CA ALA A 257 13.15 3.40 14.62
C ALA A 257 13.59 2.29 13.63
N ALA A 258 13.04 2.28 12.41
CA ALA A 258 13.43 1.31 11.40
C ALA A 258 13.20 1.80 9.95
N VAL A 259 14.01 1.28 9.04
CA VAL A 259 13.85 1.43 7.59
C VAL A 259 13.77 0.05 6.95
N VAL A 260 12.76 -0.18 6.13
CA VAL A 260 12.58 -1.40 5.33
C VAL A 260 12.69 -1.04 3.86
N ILE A 261 13.70 -1.56 3.19
CA ILE A 261 13.93 -1.35 1.75
C ILE A 261 13.50 -2.61 1.00
N THR A 262 12.41 -2.52 0.22
CA THR A 262 11.99 -3.61 -0.68
C THR A 262 12.84 -3.62 -1.94
N ARG A 263 13.26 -4.82 -2.39
CA ARG A 263 14.29 -5.01 -3.42
C ARG A 263 13.81 -5.90 -4.58
N GLY A 264 12.50 -6.01 -4.76
CA GLY A 264 11.90 -6.86 -5.78
C GLY A 264 12.28 -8.34 -5.61
N GLU A 265 12.83 -8.94 -6.65
CA GLU A 265 13.28 -10.34 -6.65
C GLU A 265 14.39 -10.65 -5.63
N LYS A 266 15.08 -9.65 -5.12
CA LYS A 266 16.08 -9.78 -4.05
C LYS A 266 15.47 -9.73 -2.64
N GLY A 267 14.14 -9.66 -2.51
CA GLY A 267 13.45 -9.63 -1.22
C GLY A 267 13.49 -8.26 -0.55
N MET A 268 13.95 -8.15 0.70
CA MET A 268 14.02 -6.88 1.43
C MET A 268 15.18 -6.82 2.42
N SER A 269 15.59 -5.60 2.74
CA SER A 269 16.60 -5.30 3.76
C SER A 269 15.99 -4.43 4.86
N ILE A 270 16.29 -4.75 6.12
CA ILE A 270 15.74 -4.09 7.30
C ILE A 270 16.89 -3.51 8.11
N PHE A 271 16.73 -2.26 8.49
CA PHE A 271 17.68 -1.51 9.30
C PHE A 271 16.92 -1.01 10.54
N GLU A 272 17.46 -1.29 11.72
CA GLU A 272 16.90 -0.82 12.99
C GLU A 272 17.91 0.09 13.69
N GLU A 273 17.44 1.17 14.31
CA GLU A 273 18.27 2.14 15.02
C GLU A 273 19.07 1.48 16.14
N VAL A 274 18.46 0.53 16.83
CA VAL A 274 19.06 -0.18 17.96
C VAL A 274 20.00 -1.32 17.56
N SER A 275 20.13 -1.63 16.27
CA SER A 275 20.95 -2.74 15.78
C SER A 275 22.07 -2.26 14.85
N PRO A 276 23.34 -2.58 15.15
CA PRO A 276 24.45 -2.27 14.25
C PRO A 276 24.43 -3.15 12.98
N ARG A 277 23.65 -4.21 12.96
CA ARG A 277 23.53 -5.14 11.83
C ARG A 277 22.21 -4.92 11.12
N HIS A 278 22.21 -4.99 9.79
CA HIS A 278 20.97 -5.06 9.01
C HIS A 278 20.59 -6.52 8.78
N LEU A 279 19.31 -6.76 8.61
CA LEU A 279 18.77 -8.06 8.27
C LEU A 279 18.37 -8.05 6.79
N HIS A 280 18.90 -8.99 6.02
CA HIS A 280 18.45 -9.25 4.66
C HIS A 280 17.52 -10.47 4.67
N ILE A 281 16.31 -10.31 4.12
CA ILE A 281 15.35 -11.38 3.89
C ILE A 281 15.30 -11.60 2.38
N PRO A 282 15.79 -12.74 1.87
CA PRO A 282 15.67 -13.07 0.45
C PRO A 282 14.19 -13.15 0.06
N ALA A 283 13.87 -12.88 -1.21
CA ALA A 283 12.54 -13.16 -1.69
C ALA A 283 12.19 -14.60 -1.30
N THR A 284 10.99 -14.82 -0.73
CA THR A 284 10.48 -16.18 -0.51
C THR A 284 10.30 -16.77 -1.88
N SER A 285 11.35 -17.43 -2.33
CA SER A 285 11.66 -17.65 -3.71
C SER A 285 10.68 -18.59 -4.35
N PHE A 286 10.12 -18.00 -5.31
CA PHE A 286 9.57 -18.72 -6.42
C PHE A 286 10.37 -18.24 -7.62
N GLU A 287 10.93 -19.14 -8.40
CA GLU A 287 11.62 -18.79 -9.65
C GLU A 287 10.71 -17.87 -10.47
N VAL A 288 11.18 -16.64 -10.71
CA VAL A 288 10.47 -15.69 -11.55
C VAL A 288 10.62 -16.14 -12.98
N THR A 289 9.74 -17.02 -13.40
CA THR A 289 9.61 -17.33 -14.84
C THR A 289 8.65 -16.30 -15.42
N TYR A 290 9.18 -15.34 -16.16
CA TYR A 290 8.35 -14.42 -16.92
C TYR A 290 7.57 -15.22 -17.97
N ALA A 291 6.30 -15.51 -17.69
CA ALA A 291 5.42 -16.10 -18.67
C ALA A 291 5.17 -15.06 -19.76
N ARG A 292 5.65 -15.31 -20.99
CA ARG A 292 5.18 -14.59 -22.16
C ARG A 292 3.69 -14.85 -22.29
N VAL A 293 2.89 -13.80 -22.17
CA VAL A 293 1.45 -13.86 -22.41
C VAL A 293 1.22 -14.45 -23.79
N GLY A 294 0.57 -15.60 -23.89
CA GLY A 294 0.18 -16.20 -25.17
C GLY A 294 0.53 -17.66 -25.42
N GLN A 295 1.17 -18.38 -24.48
CA GLN A 295 1.36 -19.82 -24.61
C GLN A 295 0.61 -20.57 -23.50
N ALA A 296 -0.52 -21.17 -23.87
CA ALA A 296 -1.17 -22.21 -23.09
C ALA A 296 -0.29 -23.47 -23.12
N GLY A 297 0.51 -23.65 -22.09
CA GLY A 297 1.33 -24.83 -21.89
C GLY A 297 1.79 -24.84 -20.45
N ILE A 298 0.97 -25.44 -19.56
CA ILE A 298 1.32 -25.67 -18.18
C ILE A 298 2.35 -26.78 -18.14
N ALA A 299 3.63 -26.46 -18.03
CA ALA A 299 4.62 -27.40 -17.58
C ALA A 299 4.43 -27.61 -16.07
N ARG A 300 3.80 -28.71 -15.68
CA ARG A 300 3.81 -29.22 -14.31
C ARG A 300 5.25 -29.73 -14.03
N GLY A 301 5.93 -29.06 -13.10
CA GLY A 301 7.22 -29.58 -12.63
C GLY A 301 8.26 -28.53 -12.31
N ALA A 302 7.88 -27.46 -11.61
CA ALA A 302 8.80 -26.65 -10.80
C ALA A 302 7.96 -25.88 -9.78
N THR A 303 8.40 -25.83 -8.56
CA THR A 303 7.79 -25.13 -7.42
C THR A 303 7.94 -23.59 -7.51
N GLY A 304 7.74 -23.00 -8.70
CA GLY A 304 7.87 -21.57 -8.93
C GLY A 304 6.53 -20.91 -9.14
N ARG A 305 6.16 -19.91 -8.33
CA ARG A 305 5.00 -19.04 -8.60
C ARG A 305 5.38 -18.04 -9.69
N GLN A 306 4.53 -17.92 -10.72
CA GLN A 306 4.71 -16.93 -11.76
C GLN A 306 4.39 -15.53 -11.21
N VAL A 307 5.26 -14.55 -11.48
CA VAL A 307 4.96 -13.14 -11.21
C VAL A 307 4.09 -12.61 -12.34
N PHE A 308 2.84 -12.24 -12.02
CA PHE A 308 1.90 -11.68 -12.99
C PHE A 308 1.85 -10.15 -12.92
N ASP A 309 1.84 -9.59 -11.71
CA ASP A 309 1.74 -8.14 -11.50
C ASP A 309 2.40 -7.75 -10.18
N VAL A 310 3.27 -6.76 -10.21
CA VAL A 310 3.94 -6.21 -9.01
C VAL A 310 3.19 -5.01 -8.42
N THR A 311 2.06 -4.62 -9.03
CA THR A 311 1.27 -3.48 -8.58
C THR A 311 0.69 -3.76 -7.19
N GLY A 312 0.95 -2.86 -6.25
CA GLY A 312 0.43 -2.99 -4.88
C GLY A 312 1.28 -3.86 -3.93
N ALA A 313 2.32 -4.57 -4.41
CA ALA A 313 3.19 -5.37 -3.54
C ALA A 313 3.80 -4.57 -2.38
N GLY A 314 4.22 -3.32 -2.63
CA GLY A 314 4.71 -2.42 -1.57
C GLY A 314 3.64 -2.03 -0.55
N ASP A 315 2.38 -1.93 -0.96
CA ASP A 315 1.26 -1.66 -0.05
C ASP A 315 0.96 -2.89 0.81
N THR A 316 1.08 -4.10 0.23
CA THR A 316 0.98 -5.36 0.96
C THR A 316 2.08 -5.47 2.02
N VAL A 317 3.35 -5.16 1.65
CA VAL A 317 4.46 -5.14 2.62
C VAL A 317 4.16 -4.19 3.77
N LEU A 318 3.76 -2.96 3.49
CA LEU A 318 3.43 -1.95 4.51
C LEU A 318 2.30 -2.43 5.43
N SER A 319 1.23 -2.97 4.85
CA SER A 319 0.04 -3.44 5.57
C SER A 319 0.37 -4.60 6.52
N VAL A 320 1.05 -5.63 6.00
CA VAL A 320 1.39 -6.82 6.78
C VAL A 320 2.42 -6.51 7.86
N LEU A 321 3.42 -5.65 7.56
CA LEU A 321 4.40 -5.20 8.53
C LEU A 321 3.72 -4.50 9.72
N ALA A 322 2.87 -3.52 9.43
CA ALA A 322 2.14 -2.77 10.46
C ALA A 322 1.24 -3.69 11.30
N LEU A 323 0.47 -4.56 10.64
CA LEU A 323 -0.46 -5.47 11.31
C LEU A 323 0.26 -6.50 12.19
N ALA A 324 1.37 -7.09 11.70
CA ALA A 324 2.12 -8.08 12.45
C ALA A 324 2.81 -7.46 13.68
N VAL A 325 3.39 -6.25 13.56
CA VAL A 325 3.97 -5.54 14.71
C VAL A 325 2.87 -5.17 15.72
N ALA A 326 1.73 -4.66 15.28
CA ALA A 326 0.58 -4.38 16.14
C ALA A 326 0.11 -5.63 16.90
N ALA A 327 0.13 -6.80 16.25
CA ALA A 327 -0.22 -8.08 16.86
C ALA A 327 0.86 -8.64 17.81
N GLY A 328 2.03 -7.99 17.92
CA GLY A 328 3.12 -8.32 18.84
C GLY A 328 4.27 -9.11 18.22
N ALA A 329 4.44 -9.09 16.90
CA ALA A 329 5.63 -9.62 16.24
C ALA A 329 6.84 -8.70 16.46
N SER A 330 8.04 -9.29 16.47
CA SER A 330 9.27 -8.52 16.25
C SER A 330 9.28 -7.90 14.85
N LEU A 331 10.06 -6.86 14.63
CA LEU A 331 10.14 -6.24 13.30
C LEU A 331 10.69 -7.24 12.26
N ALA A 332 11.66 -8.07 12.63
CA ALA A 332 12.22 -9.12 11.77
C ALA A 332 11.16 -10.15 11.35
N ASP A 333 10.37 -10.63 12.31
CA ASP A 333 9.27 -11.57 12.03
C ASP A 333 8.17 -10.93 11.18
N ALA A 334 7.81 -9.68 11.49
CA ALA A 334 6.82 -8.94 10.74
C ALA A 334 7.25 -8.71 9.28
N ALA A 335 8.53 -8.41 9.07
CA ALA A 335 9.08 -8.21 7.74
C ALA A 335 9.18 -9.54 6.96
N PHE A 336 9.54 -10.65 7.62
CA PHE A 336 9.51 -11.97 6.98
C PHE A 336 8.08 -12.33 6.54
N LEU A 337 7.08 -12.09 7.40
CA LEU A 337 5.68 -12.31 7.08
C LEU A 337 5.21 -11.41 5.93
N ALA A 338 5.63 -10.14 5.92
CA ALA A 338 5.32 -9.17 4.87
C ALA A 338 5.95 -9.57 3.53
N ASN A 339 7.19 -10.08 3.54
CA ASN A 339 7.86 -10.61 2.35
C ASN A 339 7.13 -11.84 1.78
N THR A 340 6.70 -12.76 2.64
CA THR A 340 5.90 -13.93 2.25
C THR A 340 4.57 -13.51 1.64
N ALA A 341 3.86 -12.55 2.26
CA ALA A 341 2.60 -12.03 1.75
C ALA A 341 2.76 -11.34 0.38
N ALA A 342 3.82 -10.54 0.21
CA ALA A 342 4.15 -9.93 -1.08
C ALA A 342 4.39 -10.98 -2.16
N GLY A 343 5.11 -12.07 -1.83
CA GLY A 343 5.33 -13.20 -2.74
C GLY A 343 4.02 -13.87 -3.20
N VAL A 344 3.01 -13.94 -2.33
CA VAL A 344 1.67 -14.44 -2.72
C VAL A 344 0.94 -13.47 -3.66
N VAL A 345 1.00 -12.17 -3.35
CA VAL A 345 0.24 -11.14 -4.09
C VAL A 345 0.77 -10.93 -5.50
N VAL A 346 2.10 -10.94 -5.71
CA VAL A 346 2.68 -10.77 -7.07
C VAL A 346 2.33 -11.91 -8.03
N GLY A 347 1.86 -13.04 -7.52
CA GLY A 347 1.28 -14.15 -8.30
C GLY A 347 -0.18 -13.93 -8.72
N LYS A 348 -0.77 -12.78 -8.43
CA LYS A 348 -2.16 -12.44 -8.76
C LYS A 348 -2.21 -11.25 -9.72
N LEU A 349 -3.31 -11.10 -10.48
CA LEU A 349 -3.50 -9.95 -11.37
C LEU A 349 -4.06 -8.73 -10.61
N GLY A 350 -3.54 -7.55 -10.90
CA GLY A 350 -4.02 -6.28 -10.37
C GLY A 350 -3.64 -6.05 -8.90
N THR A 351 -4.31 -5.08 -8.27
CA THR A 351 -4.17 -4.80 -6.83
C THR A 351 -4.89 -5.90 -6.04
N ALA A 352 -4.20 -7.02 -5.82
CA ALA A 352 -4.72 -8.16 -5.07
C ALA A 352 -4.32 -8.08 -3.60
N SER A 353 -5.09 -8.75 -2.74
CA SER A 353 -4.80 -8.96 -1.33
C SER A 353 -4.53 -10.44 -1.02
N VAL A 354 -3.94 -10.69 0.15
CA VAL A 354 -3.68 -12.03 0.66
C VAL A 354 -4.64 -12.32 1.82
N SER A 355 -5.24 -13.50 1.82
CA SER A 355 -6.05 -13.99 2.94
C SER A 355 -5.19 -14.66 4.01
N PRO A 356 -5.68 -14.80 5.27
CA PRO A 356 -4.97 -15.54 6.32
C PRO A 356 -4.65 -16.98 5.94
N ASN A 357 -5.53 -17.64 5.20
CA ASN A 357 -5.33 -19.02 4.76
C ASN A 357 -4.23 -19.13 3.71
N GLU A 358 -4.20 -18.25 2.73
CA GLU A 358 -3.13 -18.20 1.72
C GLU A 358 -1.76 -17.91 2.36
N LEU A 359 -1.74 -16.99 3.34
CA LEU A 359 -0.52 -16.64 4.06
C LEU A 359 -0.03 -17.81 4.93
N ALA A 360 -0.95 -18.51 5.60
CA ALA A 360 -0.63 -19.71 6.38
C ALA A 360 -0.11 -20.86 5.51
N ALA A 361 -0.70 -21.05 4.31
CA ALA A 361 -0.23 -22.03 3.33
C ALA A 361 1.18 -21.68 2.84
N ALA A 362 1.40 -20.42 2.44
CA ALA A 362 2.71 -19.96 1.99
C ALA A 362 3.82 -20.12 3.04
N LEU A 363 3.50 -19.92 4.33
CA LEU A 363 4.42 -20.22 5.43
C LEU A 363 4.72 -21.74 5.57
N GLY A 364 3.79 -22.61 5.18
CA GLY A 364 3.99 -24.06 5.17
C GLY A 364 4.95 -24.50 4.08
N GLU A 365 4.81 -23.94 2.89
CA GLU A 365 5.67 -24.26 1.74
C GLU A 365 7.14 -23.89 1.96
N ILE A 366 7.46 -22.94 2.85
CA ILE A 366 8.83 -22.54 3.20
C ILE A 366 9.48 -23.58 4.17
N GLN A 367 8.67 -24.35 4.87
CA GLN A 367 9.12 -25.31 5.89
C GLN A 367 9.46 -26.68 5.28
N GLU A 368 8.95 -26.99 4.09
CA GLU A 368 9.26 -28.19 3.30
C GLU A 368 10.48 -27.98 2.39
#